data_e12c5682483e9b31c71ae595139bd205
#
_entry.id   e12c5682483e9b31c71ae595139bd205
#
_cell.length_a   1.000
_cell.length_b   1.000
_cell.length_c   1.000
_cell.angle_alpha   90.00
_cell.angle_beta   90.00
_cell.angle_gamma   90.00
#
_symmetry.space_group_name_H-M   'P 1'
#
loop_
_entity.id
_entity.type
_entity.pdbx_description
1 polymer ?
#
loop_
_entity_poly.entity_id
_entity_poly.type
_entity_poly.pdbx_seq_one_letter_code
_entity_poly.pdbx_strand_id
1 'polypeptide(L)'
;MKQIYAIILKGTTACAEFFRQAGASFYKMYGDLVTVLFFFIIFARRAITNYLLNRMKRQIFFIFAAFAFCANAWAQYDSVAFAKTPDGKEWKAPCLAFKKSCYDFSVSPDRNLAAVKFGVITRNGSFKIDGELCMVDLQSGQPLWSRFIQLYDRPLASKAPVIRLTRHGLLLLRGSRIEMLDSRTQTLLWKEKLLPLFRNDSLDILMGYQSATSSKLKGLQLSTGRQLWEGKVPHKSNWGWNRMRVVNDTTVAVVADDIHFINPLTGRIRTHKAYTGYEDVGASVLLGLAGALGGVVGGAFVGSSSYYVPYVGSSIVSGLSSDILYRDGRYYVSDRDSLRCLDADARTLWVRGLPPKMVGRADLFGTEGPLLMVNYAFGLRGGANMKTVGKPFIASFDAATGKTVCFNYLTAKKNRIVKSACSANAVYLMFDDALGRMGLRDSVVDVQPWNSKADGKLVAMLSDTIYTFRESDQTLTPLCVSDHRCVVMTDQEKLFVVDDRLKIVEDYAADHIYRVLCRWGDCALVNFNGRKGDNWIIRKSGEPLAHITVPLVSLRLMDDTLYLLSGTRLFCINVKNL
;
A
#
# COMPACT_ATOMS: atom_id res chain seq x y z
N MET A 1 -47.02 8.74 13.17
CA MET A 1 -48.04 8.03 13.98
C MET A 1 -49.40 8.73 14.00
N LYS A 2 -49.52 10.03 14.38
CA LYS A 2 -50.80 10.78 14.36
C LYS A 2 -51.51 10.80 13.00
N GLN A 3 -50.77 10.93 11.88
CA GLN A 3 -51.36 10.91 10.53
C GLN A 3 -51.93 9.57 10.09
N ILE A 4 -51.31 8.45 10.47
CA ILE A 4 -51.80 7.09 10.16
C ILE A 4 -53.08 6.80 10.98
N TYR A 5 -53.14 7.26 12.23
CA TYR A 5 -54.33 7.15 13.08
C TYR A 5 -55.51 7.95 12.50
N ALA A 6 -55.26 9.13 11.97
CA ALA A 6 -56.29 9.98 11.34
C ALA A 6 -56.83 9.37 10.02
N ILE A 7 -56.03 8.66 9.25
CA ILE A 7 -56.47 7.99 8.02
C ILE A 7 -57.31 6.75 8.34
N ILE A 8 -56.96 5.98 9.38
CA ILE A 8 -57.73 4.80 9.82
C ILE A 8 -59.08 5.24 10.39
N LEU A 9 -59.13 6.31 11.20
CA LEU A 9 -60.40 6.83 11.76
C LEU A 9 -61.31 7.41 10.67
N LYS A 10 -60.77 8.12 9.64
CA LYS A 10 -61.59 8.59 8.52
C LYS A 10 -62.15 7.45 7.67
N GLY A 11 -61.37 6.38 7.46
CA GLY A 11 -61.82 5.19 6.73
C GLY A 11 -62.97 4.45 7.43
N THR A 12 -62.94 4.36 8.76
CA THR A 12 -64.00 3.69 9.55
C THR A 12 -65.28 4.52 9.60
N THR A 13 -65.22 5.85 9.65
CA THR A 13 -66.40 6.72 9.66
C THR A 13 -67.09 6.73 8.27
N ALA A 14 -66.32 6.75 7.18
CA ALA A 14 -66.86 6.66 5.82
C ALA A 14 -67.54 5.31 5.53
N CYS A 15 -67.00 4.21 6.03
CA CYS A 15 -67.68 2.90 5.92
C CYS A 15 -68.97 2.84 6.72
N ALA A 16 -69.00 3.42 7.95
CA ALA A 16 -70.22 3.45 8.77
C ALA A 16 -71.35 4.30 8.13
N GLU A 17 -71.03 5.38 7.45
CA GLU A 17 -71.99 6.20 6.73
C GLU A 17 -72.52 5.54 5.46
N PHE A 18 -71.65 4.84 4.71
CA PHE A 18 -72.06 4.05 3.53
C PHE A 18 -73.06 2.93 3.91
N PHE A 19 -72.87 2.24 5.05
CA PHE A 19 -73.79 1.21 5.51
C PHE A 19 -75.12 1.75 6.10
N ARG A 20 -75.14 3.01 6.51
CA ARG A 20 -76.39 3.66 6.99
C ARG A 20 -77.29 4.07 5.85
N GLN A 21 -76.79 4.33 4.65
CA GLN A 21 -77.54 4.70 3.46
C GLN A 21 -78.04 3.52 2.63
N ALA A 22 -77.45 2.34 2.75
CA ALA A 22 -77.92 1.10 2.12
C ALA A 22 -79.03 0.45 2.96
N GLY A 23 -80.24 0.82 2.66
CA GLY A 23 -81.45 0.46 3.39
C GLY A 23 -81.68 -1.05 3.68
N ALA A 24 -82.49 -1.30 4.62
CA ALA A 24 -82.86 -2.50 5.40
C ALA A 24 -83.12 -3.85 4.66
N SER A 25 -82.90 -4.01 3.38
CA SER A 25 -83.26 -5.22 2.63
C SER A 25 -82.15 -6.26 2.43
N PHE A 26 -80.95 -6.02 2.99
CA PHE A 26 -79.78 -6.93 2.80
C PHE A 26 -79.32 -7.68 4.04
N TYR A 27 -80.13 -7.70 5.07
CA TYR A 27 -79.70 -8.15 6.40
C TYR A 27 -79.43 -9.67 6.61
N LYS A 28 -79.80 -10.50 5.64
CA LYS A 28 -79.60 -11.96 5.81
C LYS A 28 -78.43 -12.58 5.11
N MET A 29 -77.83 -11.87 4.15
CA MET A 29 -76.70 -12.37 3.40
C MET A 29 -75.33 -11.73 3.75
N TYR A 30 -75.35 -10.66 4.55
CA TYR A 30 -74.17 -9.90 4.88
C TYR A 30 -73.71 -10.00 6.34
N GLY A 31 -74.44 -10.70 7.18
CA GLY A 31 -74.05 -10.93 8.59
C GLY A 31 -72.67 -11.63 8.69
N ASP A 32 -72.44 -12.62 7.82
CA ASP A 32 -71.18 -13.36 7.82
C ASP A 32 -70.03 -12.53 7.26
N LEU A 33 -70.31 -11.66 6.27
CA LEU A 33 -69.27 -10.82 5.65
C LEU A 33 -68.78 -9.72 6.60
N VAL A 34 -69.68 -9.11 7.38
CA VAL A 34 -69.33 -8.09 8.37
C VAL A 34 -68.53 -8.73 9.51
N THR A 35 -68.91 -9.93 9.94
CA THR A 35 -68.18 -10.67 10.95
C THR A 35 -66.79 -11.07 10.49
N VAL A 36 -66.64 -11.53 9.24
CA VAL A 36 -65.36 -11.86 8.63
C VAL A 36 -64.48 -10.58 8.45
N LEU A 37 -65.07 -9.45 8.02
CA LEU A 37 -64.34 -8.19 7.91
C LEU A 37 -63.86 -7.67 9.29
N PHE A 38 -64.70 -7.83 10.32
CA PHE A 38 -64.34 -7.44 11.69
C PHE A 38 -63.20 -8.29 12.24
N PHE A 39 -63.26 -9.62 12.01
CA PHE A 39 -62.14 -10.51 12.32
C PHE A 39 -60.89 -10.18 11.53
N PHE A 40 -61.02 -9.86 10.26
CA PHE A 40 -59.87 -9.49 9.41
C PHE A 40 -59.23 -8.17 9.89
N ILE A 41 -60.03 -7.18 10.29
CA ILE A 41 -59.53 -5.89 10.83
C ILE A 41 -58.84 -6.12 12.19
N ILE A 42 -59.39 -6.96 13.06
CA ILE A 42 -58.76 -7.30 14.35
C ILE A 42 -57.47 -8.09 14.12
N PHE A 43 -57.45 -9.02 13.18
CA PHE A 43 -56.27 -9.81 12.87
C PHE A 43 -55.17 -8.95 12.20
N ALA A 44 -55.53 -8.09 11.27
CA ALA A 44 -54.62 -7.13 10.63
C ALA A 44 -54.07 -6.14 11.67
N ARG A 45 -54.91 -5.61 12.58
CA ARG A 45 -54.47 -4.74 13.67
C ARG A 45 -53.48 -5.45 14.60
N ARG A 46 -53.74 -6.71 14.94
CA ARG A 46 -52.87 -7.54 15.80
C ARG A 46 -51.56 -7.92 15.09
N ALA A 47 -51.64 -8.21 13.80
CA ALA A 47 -50.45 -8.50 12.98
C ALA A 47 -49.55 -7.25 12.79
N ILE A 48 -50.16 -6.08 12.54
CA ILE A 48 -49.42 -4.80 12.40
C ILE A 48 -48.82 -4.40 13.73
N THR A 49 -49.56 -4.54 14.83
CA THR A 49 -49.02 -4.23 16.18
C THR A 49 -47.89 -5.17 16.55
N ASN A 50 -47.99 -6.47 16.27
CA ASN A 50 -46.91 -7.44 16.50
C ASN A 50 -45.71 -7.20 15.58
N TYR A 51 -45.96 -6.82 14.33
CA TYR A 51 -44.89 -6.46 13.40
C TYR A 51 -44.11 -5.21 13.85
N LEU A 52 -44.84 -4.16 14.26
CA LEU A 52 -44.24 -2.93 14.78
C LEU A 52 -43.53 -3.18 16.13
N LEU A 53 -44.11 -4.00 17.02
CA LEU A 53 -43.49 -4.37 18.28
C LEU A 53 -42.23 -5.21 18.09
N ASN A 54 -42.23 -6.14 17.13
CA ASN A 54 -41.07 -6.93 16.79
C ASN A 54 -39.99 -6.10 16.09
N ARG A 55 -40.38 -5.13 15.26
CA ARG A 55 -39.44 -4.18 14.65
C ARG A 55 -38.83 -3.24 15.69
N MET A 56 -39.60 -2.73 16.63
CA MET A 56 -39.10 -1.94 17.77
C MET A 56 -38.23 -2.79 18.69
N LYS A 57 -38.60 -4.02 19.02
CA LYS A 57 -37.77 -4.94 19.79
C LYS A 57 -36.45 -5.23 19.08
N ARG A 58 -36.45 -5.44 17.76
CA ARG A 58 -35.23 -5.59 17.00
C ARG A 58 -34.38 -4.31 17.00
N GLN A 59 -34.97 -3.14 16.81
CA GLN A 59 -34.23 -1.89 16.88
C GLN A 59 -33.68 -1.60 18.29
N ILE A 60 -34.48 -1.85 19.34
CA ILE A 60 -34.04 -1.73 20.74
C ILE A 60 -32.96 -2.78 21.05
N PHE A 61 -33.13 -4.01 20.56
CA PHE A 61 -32.08 -5.05 20.68
C PHE A 61 -30.80 -4.68 19.94
N PHE A 62 -30.89 -4.11 18.73
CA PHE A 62 -29.71 -3.61 18.02
C PHE A 62 -29.08 -2.42 18.73
N ILE A 63 -29.85 -1.51 19.33
CA ILE A 63 -29.35 -0.40 20.14
C ILE A 63 -28.71 -0.93 21.43
N PHE A 64 -29.33 -1.84 22.14
CA PHE A 64 -28.75 -2.47 23.32
C PHE A 64 -27.58 -3.39 22.98
N ALA A 65 -27.61 -4.12 21.86
CA ALA A 65 -26.50 -4.89 21.39
C ALA A 65 -25.33 -3.97 20.97
N ALA A 66 -25.59 -2.84 20.31
CA ALA A 66 -24.58 -1.83 20.00
C ALA A 66 -24.01 -1.21 21.29
N PHE A 67 -24.83 -0.87 22.28
CA PHE A 67 -24.37 -0.40 23.59
C PHE A 67 -23.63 -1.49 24.38
N ALA A 68 -24.10 -2.73 24.39
CA ALA A 68 -23.39 -3.85 25.02
C ALA A 68 -22.11 -4.22 24.29
N PHE A 69 -22.05 -4.06 22.95
CA PHE A 69 -20.83 -4.22 22.17
C PHE A 69 -19.84 -3.07 22.42
N CYS A 70 -20.30 -1.82 22.53
CA CYS A 70 -19.45 -0.69 22.92
C CYS A 70 -18.91 -0.86 24.35
N ALA A 71 -19.71 -1.34 25.30
CA ALA A 71 -19.25 -1.63 26.66
C ALA A 71 -18.23 -2.78 26.75
N ASN A 72 -18.11 -3.60 25.70
CA ASN A 72 -17.20 -4.74 25.67
C ASN A 72 -15.83 -4.49 25.01
N ALA A 73 -15.56 -3.31 24.45
CA ALA A 73 -14.29 -2.96 23.82
C ALA A 73 -13.47 -1.94 24.65
N TRP A 74 -13.52 -2.03 25.97
CA TRP A 74 -12.81 -1.10 26.85
C TRP A 74 -11.31 -1.26 26.66
N ALA A 75 -10.63 -0.20 26.23
CA ALA A 75 -9.18 -0.10 26.25
C ALA A 75 -8.76 0.36 27.64
N GLN A 76 -7.84 -0.37 28.25
CA GLN A 76 -7.23 0.00 29.54
C GLN A 76 -5.77 0.39 29.28
N TYR A 77 -5.37 1.52 29.90
CA TYR A 77 -4.02 2.02 29.75
C TYR A 77 -3.13 1.43 30.84
N ASP A 78 -2.51 0.29 30.53
CA ASP A 78 -1.60 -0.40 31.46
C ASP A 78 -0.14 -0.24 30.99
N SER A 79 0.79 -0.18 31.92
CA SER A 79 2.21 -0.30 31.60
C SER A 79 2.61 -1.77 31.64
N VAL A 80 2.85 -2.34 30.46
CA VAL A 80 3.09 -3.78 30.29
C VAL A 80 4.47 -4.01 29.67
N ALA A 81 5.13 -5.10 30.06
CA ALA A 81 6.38 -5.51 29.48
C ALA A 81 6.17 -5.89 28.00
N PHE A 82 7.00 -5.33 27.11
CA PHE A 82 6.98 -5.60 25.68
C PHE A 82 8.32 -6.14 25.17
N ALA A 83 9.42 -5.92 25.90
CA ALA A 83 10.75 -6.37 25.53
C ALA A 83 11.58 -6.71 26.79
N LYS A 84 12.66 -7.47 26.58
CA LYS A 84 13.67 -7.80 27.60
C LYS A 84 15.07 -7.47 27.08
N THR A 85 15.88 -6.84 27.89
CA THR A 85 17.30 -6.64 27.61
C THR A 85 18.08 -7.96 27.72
N PRO A 86 19.30 -8.06 27.19
CA PRO A 86 20.13 -9.28 27.31
C PRO A 86 20.41 -9.70 28.75
N ASP A 87 20.49 -8.76 29.71
CA ASP A 87 20.61 -9.00 31.13
C ASP A 87 19.29 -9.36 31.83
N GLY A 88 18.19 -9.48 31.09
CA GLY A 88 16.90 -9.95 31.57
C GLY A 88 15.96 -8.86 32.12
N LYS A 89 16.37 -7.59 32.11
CA LYS A 89 15.53 -6.46 32.57
C LYS A 89 14.35 -6.25 31.60
N GLU A 90 13.15 -6.11 32.14
CA GLU A 90 11.96 -5.85 31.38
C GLU A 90 11.83 -4.37 30.98
N TRP A 91 11.58 -4.13 29.70
CA TRP A 91 11.13 -2.83 29.20
C TRP A 91 9.60 -2.80 29.16
N LYS A 92 9.03 -1.81 29.82
CA LYS A 92 7.58 -1.62 29.91
C LYS A 92 7.17 -0.37 29.17
N ALA A 93 6.00 -0.42 28.53
CA ALA A 93 5.43 0.74 27.87
C ALA A 93 3.92 0.81 28.14
N PRO A 94 3.34 2.02 28.09
CA PRO A 94 1.90 2.20 28.08
C PRO A 94 1.28 1.44 26.91
N CYS A 95 0.20 0.69 27.17
CA CYS A 95 -0.51 0.01 26.12
C CYS A 95 -2.03 0.09 26.30
N LEU A 96 -2.74 0.10 25.18
CA LEU A 96 -4.18 -0.05 25.11
C LEU A 96 -4.50 -1.52 24.92
N ALA A 97 -5.29 -2.10 25.79
CA ALA A 97 -5.76 -3.48 25.71
C ALA A 97 -7.15 -3.55 25.08
N PHE A 98 -7.34 -4.46 24.14
CA PHE A 98 -8.60 -4.71 23.46
C PHE A 98 -9.07 -6.14 23.74
N LYS A 99 -10.39 -6.35 23.79
CA LYS A 99 -10.97 -7.68 23.97
C LYS A 99 -10.89 -8.57 22.72
N LYS A 100 -10.59 -7.99 21.56
CA LYS A 100 -10.51 -8.67 20.27
C LYS A 100 -9.13 -8.57 19.68
N SER A 101 -8.76 -9.54 18.86
CA SER A 101 -7.51 -9.49 18.10
C SER A 101 -7.51 -8.36 17.08
N CYS A 102 -6.44 -7.58 17.09
CA CYS A 102 -6.22 -6.47 16.19
C CYS A 102 -5.30 -6.92 15.04
N TYR A 103 -5.49 -6.37 13.83
CA TYR A 103 -4.63 -6.72 12.70
C TYR A 103 -4.02 -5.54 11.96
N ASP A 104 -4.59 -4.35 12.11
CA ASP A 104 -4.05 -3.12 11.52
C ASP A 104 -4.54 -1.90 12.28
N PHE A 105 -3.85 -0.80 12.18
CA PHE A 105 -4.21 0.46 12.82
C PHE A 105 -3.73 1.68 12.04
N SER A 106 -4.30 2.83 12.37
CA SER A 106 -3.84 4.15 11.90
C SER A 106 -3.87 5.12 13.07
N VAL A 107 -2.84 5.93 13.21
CA VAL A 107 -2.76 7.00 14.22
C VAL A 107 -2.92 8.35 13.53
N SER A 108 -3.60 9.28 14.18
CA SER A 108 -3.76 10.65 13.69
C SER A 108 -2.43 11.42 13.70
N PRO A 109 -2.24 12.39 12.80
CA PRO A 109 -1.00 13.18 12.75
C PRO A 109 -0.69 13.94 14.06
N ASP A 110 -1.72 14.35 14.81
CA ASP A 110 -1.62 14.96 16.12
C ASP A 110 -1.42 13.96 17.26
N ARG A 111 -1.41 12.65 16.96
CA ARG A 111 -1.23 11.54 17.90
C ARG A 111 -2.28 11.43 19.01
N ASN A 112 -3.42 12.06 18.84
CA ASN A 112 -4.50 12.02 19.83
C ASN A 112 -5.47 10.86 19.61
N LEU A 113 -5.54 10.31 18.39
CA LEU A 113 -6.50 9.29 18.01
C LEU A 113 -5.82 8.09 17.35
N ALA A 114 -6.37 6.90 17.62
CA ALA A 114 -6.04 5.70 16.87
C ALA A 114 -7.30 5.04 16.32
N ALA A 115 -7.27 4.64 15.06
CA ALA A 115 -8.28 3.80 14.44
C ALA A 115 -7.74 2.38 14.35
N VAL A 116 -8.35 1.43 15.05
CA VAL A 116 -7.90 0.04 15.18
C VAL A 116 -8.87 -0.90 14.50
N LYS A 117 -8.37 -1.79 13.64
CA LYS A 117 -9.15 -2.82 12.95
C LYS A 117 -9.04 -4.15 13.65
N PHE A 118 -10.18 -4.80 13.81
CA PHE A 118 -10.27 -6.09 14.47
C PHE A 118 -10.46 -7.25 13.49
N GLY A 119 -10.09 -8.43 13.96
CA GLY A 119 -10.29 -9.69 13.29
C GLY A 119 -10.43 -10.84 14.28
N VAL A 120 -10.78 -12.01 13.77
CA VAL A 120 -11.02 -13.21 14.56
C VAL A 120 -10.08 -14.31 14.08
N ILE A 121 -9.43 -14.99 15.01
CA ILE A 121 -8.72 -16.24 14.73
C ILE A 121 -9.77 -17.35 14.68
N THR A 122 -9.91 -17.99 13.51
CA THR A 122 -10.86 -19.10 13.33
C THR A 122 -10.38 -20.35 14.06
N ARG A 123 -11.28 -21.34 14.25
CA ARG A 123 -10.94 -22.64 14.86
C ARG A 123 -9.79 -23.36 14.16
N ASN A 124 -9.60 -23.11 12.87
CA ASN A 124 -8.50 -23.71 12.08
C ASN A 124 -7.20 -22.88 12.15
N GLY A 125 -7.09 -21.92 13.06
CA GLY A 125 -5.93 -21.03 13.18
C GLY A 125 -5.80 -19.96 12.08
N SER A 126 -6.76 -19.90 11.14
CA SER A 126 -6.77 -18.88 10.09
C SER A 126 -7.30 -17.55 10.64
N PHE A 127 -6.67 -16.45 10.25
CA PHE A 127 -7.13 -15.12 10.63
C PHE A 127 -8.26 -14.68 9.69
N LYS A 128 -9.41 -14.32 10.25
CA LYS A 128 -10.54 -13.74 9.52
C LYS A 128 -10.78 -12.33 9.99
N ILE A 129 -10.80 -11.40 9.04
CA ILE A 129 -11.16 -10.01 9.29
C ILE A 129 -12.66 -9.95 9.59
N ASP A 130 -13.06 -9.42 10.75
CA ASP A 130 -14.46 -9.31 11.13
C ASP A 130 -15.15 -8.04 10.65
N GLY A 131 -14.37 -7.07 10.17
CA GLY A 131 -14.86 -5.80 9.63
C GLY A 131 -15.18 -4.74 10.67
N GLU A 132 -14.91 -4.98 11.94
CA GLU A 132 -15.06 -3.96 12.97
C GLU A 132 -13.88 -2.99 13.00
N LEU A 133 -14.18 -1.71 13.16
CA LEU A 133 -13.27 -0.61 13.36
C LEU A 133 -13.61 0.11 14.65
N CYS A 134 -12.62 0.32 15.51
CA CYS A 134 -12.75 1.11 16.73
C CYS A 134 -11.89 2.36 16.64
N MET A 135 -12.46 3.51 16.98
CA MET A 135 -11.75 4.75 17.20
C MET A 135 -11.48 4.92 18.69
N VAL A 136 -10.23 5.18 19.02
CA VAL A 136 -9.77 5.31 20.40
C VAL A 136 -9.10 6.66 20.60
N ASP A 137 -9.42 7.33 21.68
CA ASP A 137 -8.69 8.50 22.16
C ASP A 137 -7.41 8.04 22.87
N LEU A 138 -6.25 8.43 22.34
CA LEU A 138 -4.95 7.98 22.86
C LEU A 138 -4.52 8.67 24.16
N GLN A 139 -5.17 9.77 24.55
CA GLN A 139 -4.87 10.44 25.83
C GLN A 139 -5.60 9.75 27.00
N SER A 140 -6.88 9.47 26.81
CA SER A 140 -7.70 8.83 27.82
C SER A 140 -7.68 7.30 27.77
N GLY A 141 -7.24 6.72 26.67
CA GLY A 141 -7.32 5.28 26.41
C GLY A 141 -8.75 4.77 26.15
N GLN A 142 -9.73 5.68 26.02
CA GLN A 142 -11.14 5.29 25.92
C GLN A 142 -11.57 5.16 24.44
N PRO A 143 -12.40 4.17 24.12
CA PRO A 143 -13.02 4.07 22.82
C PRO A 143 -14.03 5.20 22.64
N LEU A 144 -13.91 5.96 21.58
CA LEU A 144 -14.88 6.98 21.19
C LEU A 144 -16.10 6.35 20.54
N TRP A 145 -15.86 5.40 19.66
CA TRP A 145 -16.91 4.64 18.97
C TRP A 145 -16.35 3.37 18.33
N SER A 146 -17.25 2.43 18.05
CA SER A 146 -16.97 1.23 17.26
C SER A 146 -18.06 1.04 16.21
N ARG A 147 -17.66 0.57 15.03
CA ARG A 147 -18.59 0.38 13.92
C ARG A 147 -18.11 -0.77 13.03
N PHE A 148 -19.08 -1.52 12.52
CA PHE A 148 -18.84 -2.45 11.42
C PHE A 148 -18.62 -1.69 10.12
N ILE A 149 -17.49 -1.95 9.49
CA ILE A 149 -17.20 -1.52 8.12
C ILE A 149 -17.50 -2.71 7.23
N GLN A 150 -18.57 -2.60 6.44
CA GLN A 150 -18.93 -3.66 5.51
C GLN A 150 -17.78 -3.87 4.52
N LEU A 151 -17.15 -5.05 4.58
CA LEU A 151 -15.94 -5.36 3.86
C LEU A 151 -16.20 -5.59 2.36
N TYR A 152 -17.42 -5.99 1.97
CA TYR A 152 -17.72 -6.42 0.61
C TYR A 152 -19.14 -6.14 0.16
N ASP A 153 -19.24 -5.54 -1.02
CA ASP A 153 -20.44 -5.64 -1.87
C ASP A 153 -20.36 -6.83 -2.86
N ARG A 154 -19.22 -7.53 -2.93
CA ARG A 154 -19.00 -8.69 -3.83
C ARG A 154 -17.95 -9.67 -3.30
N PRO A 155 -18.12 -11.01 -3.57
CA PRO A 155 -17.27 -12.08 -3.02
C PRO A 155 -15.79 -12.08 -3.48
N LEU A 156 -15.44 -11.35 -4.54
CA LEU A 156 -14.09 -11.33 -5.14
C LEU A 156 -13.19 -10.18 -4.67
N ALA A 157 -13.69 -9.28 -3.83
CA ALA A 157 -12.87 -8.18 -3.32
C ALA A 157 -12.18 -8.59 -2.02
N SER A 158 -11.05 -9.27 -2.13
CA SER A 158 -10.27 -9.84 -1.01
C SER A 158 -9.56 -8.81 -0.12
N LYS A 159 -9.89 -7.52 -0.18
CA LYS A 159 -9.16 -6.49 0.55
C LYS A 159 -10.06 -5.74 1.53
N ALA A 160 -9.70 -5.85 2.80
CA ALA A 160 -10.20 -4.98 3.84
C ALA A 160 -10.06 -3.50 3.43
N PRO A 161 -11.03 -2.63 3.77
CA PRO A 161 -10.90 -1.22 3.47
C PRO A 161 -9.62 -0.68 4.10
N VAL A 162 -8.88 0.08 3.33
CA VAL A 162 -7.72 0.81 3.84
C VAL A 162 -8.25 1.99 4.65
N ILE A 163 -7.79 2.13 5.88
CA ILE A 163 -8.10 3.25 6.75
C ILE A 163 -6.88 4.14 6.91
N ARG A 164 -7.10 5.44 6.96
CA ARG A 164 -6.05 6.42 7.30
C ARG A 164 -6.67 7.55 8.12
N LEU A 165 -6.11 7.78 9.29
CA LEU A 165 -6.38 9.00 10.03
C LEU A 165 -5.58 10.13 9.40
N THR A 166 -6.26 11.23 9.16
CA THR A 166 -5.73 12.48 8.64
C THR A 166 -5.96 13.60 9.65
N ARG A 167 -5.46 14.80 9.40
CA ARG A 167 -5.79 15.99 10.23
C ARG A 167 -7.27 16.34 10.18
N HIS A 168 -7.97 15.94 9.11
CA HIS A 168 -9.34 16.35 8.81
C HIS A 168 -10.38 15.29 9.18
N GLY A 169 -9.95 14.07 9.50
CA GLY A 169 -10.85 12.98 9.82
C GLY A 169 -10.31 11.61 9.44
N LEU A 170 -11.20 10.62 9.45
CA LEU A 170 -10.90 9.25 9.07
C LEU A 170 -11.22 9.01 7.60
N LEU A 171 -10.21 8.78 6.80
CA LEU A 171 -10.33 8.41 5.39
C LEU A 171 -10.53 6.90 5.26
N LEU A 172 -11.64 6.51 4.65
CA LEU A 172 -11.97 5.12 4.30
C LEU A 172 -11.86 4.93 2.80
N LEU A 173 -11.08 3.93 2.38
CA LEU A 173 -10.83 3.60 0.99
C LEU A 173 -11.42 2.22 0.69
N ARG A 174 -12.42 2.17 -0.19
CA ARG A 174 -13.10 0.94 -0.64
C ARG A 174 -13.04 0.83 -2.16
N GLY A 175 -11.98 0.24 -2.69
CA GLY A 175 -11.76 0.24 -4.14
C GLY A 175 -11.66 1.66 -4.69
N SER A 176 -12.58 2.06 -5.57
CA SER A 176 -12.66 3.42 -6.11
C SER A 176 -13.57 4.37 -5.33
N ARG A 177 -14.08 3.98 -4.17
CA ARG A 177 -14.90 4.83 -3.30
C ARG A 177 -14.07 5.29 -2.13
N ILE A 178 -14.10 6.58 -1.88
CA ILE A 178 -13.47 7.23 -0.74
C ILE A 178 -14.54 7.92 0.09
N GLU A 179 -14.47 7.74 1.38
CA GLU A 179 -15.32 8.40 2.36
C GLU A 179 -14.44 9.05 3.42
N MET A 180 -14.72 10.30 3.74
CA MET A 180 -14.14 10.98 4.90
C MET A 180 -15.19 11.04 6.01
N LEU A 181 -14.86 10.51 7.16
CA LEU A 181 -15.68 10.58 8.35
C LEU A 181 -15.04 11.53 9.37
N ASP A 182 -15.87 12.26 10.08
CA ASP A 182 -15.40 12.88 11.31
C ASP A 182 -14.90 11.81 12.28
N SER A 183 -13.67 11.99 12.76
CA SER A 183 -13.01 10.95 13.58
C SER A 183 -13.66 10.78 14.97
N ARG A 184 -14.33 11.80 15.49
CA ARG A 184 -14.94 11.74 16.85
C ARG A 184 -16.42 11.36 16.79
N THR A 185 -17.17 11.86 15.79
CA THR A 185 -18.62 11.70 15.72
C THR A 185 -19.10 10.63 14.74
N GLN A 186 -18.22 10.07 13.90
CA GLN A 186 -18.49 9.17 12.77
C GLN A 186 -19.36 9.79 11.66
N THR A 187 -19.68 11.06 11.72
CA THR A 187 -20.50 11.68 10.68
C THR A 187 -19.75 11.68 9.35
N LEU A 188 -20.46 11.39 8.28
CA LEU A 188 -19.91 11.47 6.94
C LEU A 188 -19.69 12.94 6.58
N LEU A 189 -18.42 13.34 6.43
CA LEU A 189 -18.07 14.69 5.99
C LEU A 189 -18.24 14.83 4.48
N TRP A 190 -17.70 13.87 3.74
CA TRP A 190 -17.84 13.82 2.28
C TRP A 190 -17.55 12.41 1.75
N LYS A 191 -17.98 12.15 0.52
CA LYS A 191 -17.69 10.92 -0.23
C LYS A 191 -17.46 11.23 -1.69
N GLU A 192 -16.49 10.53 -2.29
CA GLU A 192 -16.15 10.69 -3.70
C GLU A 192 -15.78 9.36 -4.35
N LYS A 193 -15.86 9.33 -5.70
CA LYS A 193 -15.37 8.22 -6.50
C LYS A 193 -13.99 8.56 -7.02
N LEU A 194 -12.96 8.02 -6.38
CA LEU A 194 -11.56 8.28 -6.69
C LEU A 194 -10.69 7.07 -6.34
N LEU A 195 -9.74 6.74 -7.20
CA LEU A 195 -8.61 5.88 -6.90
C LEU A 195 -7.44 6.76 -6.49
N PRO A 196 -7.11 6.86 -5.20
CA PRO A 196 -6.11 7.79 -4.73
C PRO A 196 -4.72 7.36 -5.16
N LEU A 197 -3.91 8.32 -5.55
CA LEU A 197 -2.53 8.16 -6.00
C LEU A 197 -1.56 8.94 -5.14
N PHE A 198 -1.95 10.14 -4.76
CA PHE A 198 -1.16 11.05 -3.96
C PHE A 198 -2.04 11.69 -2.90
N ARG A 199 -1.51 11.82 -1.71
CA ARG A 199 -2.11 12.52 -0.59
C ARG A 199 -1.04 13.31 0.15
N ASN A 200 -1.35 14.56 0.45
CA ASN A 200 -0.55 15.38 1.34
C ASN A 200 -1.50 16.10 2.31
N ASP A 201 -1.42 15.72 3.59
CA ASP A 201 -2.30 16.24 4.64
C ASP A 201 -1.96 17.70 4.98
N SER A 202 -0.69 18.12 4.84
CA SER A 202 -0.24 19.48 5.12
C SER A 202 -0.71 20.46 4.07
N LEU A 203 -0.82 20.02 2.82
CA LEU A 203 -1.29 20.80 1.68
C LEU A 203 -2.80 20.65 1.46
N ASP A 204 -3.49 19.88 2.29
CA ASP A 204 -4.92 19.60 2.19
C ASP A 204 -5.33 19.06 0.80
N ILE A 205 -4.52 18.17 0.23
CA ILE A 205 -4.71 17.67 -1.14
C ILE A 205 -4.80 16.15 -1.20
N LEU A 206 -5.73 15.66 -2.01
CA LEU A 206 -5.87 14.27 -2.43
C LEU A 206 -6.01 14.23 -3.95
N MET A 207 -5.12 13.50 -4.61
CA MET A 207 -5.14 13.35 -6.07
C MET A 207 -5.34 11.89 -6.45
N GLY A 208 -6.13 11.64 -7.48
CA GLY A 208 -6.35 10.30 -7.98
C GLY A 208 -7.15 10.24 -9.28
N TYR A 209 -7.30 9.04 -9.82
CA TYR A 209 -8.16 8.78 -10.97
C TYR A 209 -9.60 8.51 -10.56
N GLN A 210 -10.52 8.85 -11.43
CA GLN A 210 -11.95 8.53 -11.22
C GLN A 210 -12.21 7.01 -11.20
N SER A 211 -11.45 6.23 -11.97
CA SER A 211 -11.49 4.77 -12.00
C SER A 211 -10.18 4.21 -12.55
N ALA A 212 -9.97 2.89 -12.45
CA ALA A 212 -8.78 2.21 -12.96
C ALA A 212 -8.57 2.36 -14.48
N THR A 213 -9.63 2.59 -15.23
CA THR A 213 -9.59 2.75 -16.70
C THR A 213 -9.75 4.18 -17.16
N SER A 214 -9.93 5.13 -16.22
CA SER A 214 -10.12 6.54 -16.54
C SER A 214 -8.78 7.22 -16.79
N SER A 215 -8.70 8.04 -17.84
CA SER A 215 -7.59 8.98 -18.03
C SER A 215 -7.80 10.32 -17.29
N LYS A 216 -8.96 10.51 -16.64
CA LYS A 216 -9.28 11.71 -15.88
C LYS A 216 -8.68 11.62 -14.49
N LEU A 217 -7.77 12.53 -14.21
CA LEU A 217 -7.13 12.73 -12.93
C LEU A 217 -7.79 13.93 -12.23
N LYS A 218 -8.09 13.80 -10.95
CA LYS A 218 -8.70 14.85 -10.15
C LYS A 218 -7.84 15.18 -8.95
N GLY A 219 -7.79 16.46 -8.60
CA GLY A 219 -7.35 16.95 -7.29
C GLY A 219 -8.55 17.35 -6.45
N LEU A 220 -8.61 16.82 -5.24
CA LEU A 220 -9.65 17.14 -4.27
C LEU A 220 -9.03 17.82 -3.06
N GLN A 221 -9.73 18.77 -2.50
CA GLN A 221 -9.44 19.27 -1.17
C GLN A 221 -9.73 18.14 -0.16
N LEU A 222 -8.72 17.71 0.58
CA LEU A 222 -8.82 16.53 1.45
C LEU A 222 -9.82 16.77 2.60
N SER A 223 -9.89 18.00 3.13
CA SER A 223 -10.79 18.36 4.23
C SER A 223 -12.27 18.36 3.84
N THR A 224 -12.61 18.77 2.62
CA THR A 224 -14.00 19.03 2.18
C THR A 224 -14.49 18.11 1.08
N GLY A 225 -13.60 17.35 0.42
CA GLY A 225 -13.93 16.59 -0.78
C GLY A 225 -14.19 17.43 -2.03
N ARG A 226 -14.09 18.77 -1.92
CA ARG A 226 -14.33 19.67 -3.06
C ARG A 226 -13.29 19.44 -4.15
N GLN A 227 -13.74 19.26 -5.38
CA GLN A 227 -12.86 19.19 -6.53
C GLN A 227 -12.16 20.53 -6.75
N LEU A 228 -10.83 20.54 -6.72
CA LEU A 228 -9.98 21.69 -6.97
C LEU A 228 -9.69 21.84 -8.45
N TRP A 229 -9.41 20.73 -9.10
CA TRP A 229 -9.08 20.68 -10.52
C TRP A 229 -9.39 19.29 -11.11
N GLU A 230 -9.50 19.23 -12.42
CA GLU A 230 -9.53 18.01 -13.21
C GLU A 230 -8.55 18.17 -14.38
N GLY A 231 -7.76 17.13 -14.63
CA GLY A 231 -6.81 17.07 -15.74
C GLY A 231 -6.89 15.73 -16.44
N LYS A 232 -6.23 15.62 -17.57
CA LYS A 232 -6.17 14.39 -18.34
C LYS A 232 -4.73 13.89 -18.39
N VAL A 233 -4.49 12.71 -17.81
CA VAL A 233 -3.23 11.97 -17.97
C VAL A 233 -3.56 10.73 -18.79
N PRO A 234 -3.39 10.80 -20.12
CA PRO A 234 -3.69 9.69 -20.99
C PRO A 234 -2.81 8.50 -20.63
N HIS A 235 -3.41 7.36 -20.48
CA HIS A 235 -2.74 6.08 -20.52
C HIS A 235 -3.55 5.18 -21.45
N LYS A 236 -2.90 4.43 -22.28
CA LYS A 236 -3.58 3.39 -23.02
C LYS A 236 -4.11 2.40 -21.99
N SER A 237 -5.40 2.08 -22.04
CA SER A 237 -6.10 1.26 -21.03
C SER A 237 -5.41 -0.07 -20.75
N ASN A 238 -4.60 -0.56 -21.69
CA ASN A 238 -3.88 -1.82 -21.58
C ASN A 238 -2.41 -1.67 -21.14
N TRP A 239 -1.91 -0.45 -20.96
CA TRP A 239 -0.48 -0.22 -20.68
C TRP A 239 -0.20 0.00 -19.21
N GLY A 240 -1.17 0.50 -18.47
CA GLY A 240 -0.99 0.87 -17.07
C GLY A 240 0.02 1.98 -16.85
N TRP A 241 0.40 2.16 -15.60
CA TRP A 241 1.51 3.03 -15.22
C TRP A 241 2.76 2.20 -14.98
N ASN A 242 3.83 2.62 -15.60
CA ASN A 242 5.11 1.97 -15.38
C ASN A 242 5.70 2.33 -14.01
N ARG A 243 5.64 3.63 -13.64
CA ARG A 243 6.22 4.15 -12.39
C ARG A 243 5.56 5.46 -11.98
N MET A 244 5.57 5.71 -10.66
CA MET A 244 5.20 6.99 -10.08
C MET A 244 6.21 7.37 -9.01
N ARG A 245 6.59 8.64 -8.96
CA ARG A 245 7.44 9.20 -7.91
C ARG A 245 6.88 10.52 -7.42
N VAL A 246 6.73 10.66 -6.11
CA VAL A 246 6.57 11.96 -5.48
C VAL A 246 7.95 12.60 -5.42
N VAL A 247 8.14 13.67 -6.15
CA VAL A 247 9.41 14.38 -6.20
C VAL A 247 9.52 15.36 -5.06
N ASN A 248 8.50 16.17 -4.89
CA ASN A 248 8.33 17.12 -3.81
C ASN A 248 6.84 17.45 -3.63
N ASP A 249 6.51 18.37 -2.74
CA ASP A 249 5.13 18.75 -2.42
C ASP A 249 4.36 19.33 -3.63
N THR A 250 5.05 19.85 -4.63
CA THR A 250 4.45 20.48 -5.82
C THR A 250 4.61 19.67 -7.09
N THR A 251 5.25 18.49 -7.04
CA THR A 251 5.52 17.71 -8.23
C THR A 251 5.39 16.21 -7.98
N VAL A 252 4.47 15.60 -8.70
CA VAL A 252 4.34 14.14 -8.83
C VAL A 252 4.66 13.76 -10.26
N ALA A 253 5.64 12.89 -10.44
CA ALA A 253 6.05 12.41 -11.75
C ALA A 253 5.47 11.02 -12.00
N VAL A 254 4.87 10.82 -13.18
CA VAL A 254 4.24 9.58 -13.61
C VAL A 254 4.81 9.17 -14.95
N VAL A 255 5.29 7.94 -15.01
CA VAL A 255 5.70 7.28 -16.27
C VAL A 255 4.60 6.28 -16.64
N ALA A 256 3.81 6.65 -17.64
CA ALA A 256 2.76 5.81 -18.24
C ALA A 256 3.21 5.39 -19.66
N ASP A 257 2.41 5.61 -20.68
CA ASP A 257 2.85 5.58 -22.09
C ASP A 257 3.73 6.79 -22.45
N ASP A 258 3.47 7.92 -21.81
CA ASP A 258 4.31 9.12 -21.83
C ASP A 258 4.83 9.43 -20.41
N ILE A 259 5.67 10.45 -20.27
CA ILE A 259 6.17 10.93 -18.97
C ILE A 259 5.42 12.21 -18.60
N HIS A 260 4.76 12.19 -17.44
CA HIS A 260 3.93 13.29 -16.97
C HIS A 260 4.48 13.86 -15.66
N PHE A 261 4.59 15.17 -15.59
CA PHE A 261 4.87 15.91 -14.35
C PHE A 261 3.62 16.69 -13.97
N ILE A 262 3.11 16.41 -12.79
CA ILE A 262 1.82 16.88 -12.30
C ILE A 262 2.05 17.73 -11.07
N ASN A 263 1.54 18.96 -11.07
CA ASN A 263 1.43 19.73 -9.85
C ASN A 263 0.12 19.34 -9.15
N PRO A 264 0.16 18.69 -7.98
CA PRO A 264 -1.05 18.17 -7.34
C PRO A 264 -1.96 19.29 -6.80
N LEU A 265 -1.44 20.49 -6.54
CA LEU A 265 -2.22 21.63 -6.04
C LEU A 265 -3.01 22.33 -7.14
N THR A 266 -2.40 22.52 -8.30
CA THR A 266 -2.98 23.33 -9.38
C THR A 266 -3.56 22.49 -10.52
N GLY A 267 -3.21 21.21 -10.59
CA GLY A 267 -3.58 20.34 -11.71
C GLY A 267 -2.79 20.60 -13.00
N ARG A 268 -1.75 21.45 -12.95
CA ARG A 268 -0.90 21.69 -14.13
C ARG A 268 -0.15 20.43 -14.47
N ILE A 269 -0.30 19.95 -15.71
CA ILE A 269 0.32 18.74 -16.23
C ILE A 269 1.26 19.11 -17.37
N ARG A 270 2.51 18.66 -17.31
CA ARG A 270 3.45 18.64 -18.42
C ARG A 270 3.68 17.24 -18.88
N THR A 271 3.57 17.02 -20.17
CA THR A 271 3.72 15.71 -20.80
C THR A 271 4.90 15.72 -21.77
N HIS A 272 5.77 14.75 -21.61
CA HIS A 272 6.85 14.45 -22.53
C HIS A 272 6.57 13.15 -23.25
N LYS A 273 6.54 13.20 -24.58
CA LYS A 273 6.38 12.01 -25.41
C LYS A 273 7.51 11.03 -25.16
N ALA A 274 7.16 9.74 -24.98
CA ALA A 274 8.10 8.70 -24.60
C ALA A 274 7.72 7.35 -25.22
N TYR A 275 8.69 6.44 -25.27
CA TYR A 275 8.49 5.05 -25.67
C TYR A 275 8.70 4.12 -24.49
N THR A 276 7.69 4.02 -23.61
CA THR A 276 7.77 3.25 -22.36
C THR A 276 7.29 1.81 -22.49
N GLY A 277 6.79 1.43 -23.68
CA GLY A 277 6.27 0.10 -23.95
C GLY A 277 5.89 -0.09 -25.41
N TYR A 278 5.45 -1.31 -25.76
CA TYR A 278 4.92 -1.64 -27.08
C TYR A 278 3.94 -2.81 -26.99
N GLU A 279 3.11 -2.97 -28.03
CA GLU A 279 2.23 -4.11 -28.18
C GLU A 279 2.95 -5.27 -28.90
N ASP A 280 2.98 -6.44 -28.27
CA ASP A 280 3.60 -7.66 -28.82
C ASP A 280 2.55 -8.49 -29.56
N VAL A 281 2.33 -8.14 -30.82
CA VAL A 281 1.26 -8.71 -31.68
C VAL A 281 1.39 -10.23 -31.86
N GLY A 282 2.60 -10.79 -31.76
CA GLY A 282 2.84 -12.24 -31.90
C GLY A 282 2.29 -13.10 -30.74
N ALA A 283 1.95 -12.49 -29.61
CA ALA A 283 1.43 -13.19 -28.43
C ALA A 283 -0.09 -13.19 -28.32
N SER A 284 -0.77 -12.34 -29.07
CA SER A 284 -2.23 -12.15 -28.94
C SER A 284 -3.04 -13.34 -29.50
N VAL A 285 -2.47 -14.17 -30.35
CA VAL A 285 -3.19 -15.30 -30.96
C VAL A 285 -3.30 -16.52 -30.03
N LEU A 286 -2.38 -16.67 -29.06
CA LEU A 286 -2.35 -17.87 -28.17
C LEU A 286 -2.99 -17.67 -26.80
N LEU A 287 -3.23 -16.44 -26.35
CA LEU A 287 -3.65 -16.11 -24.97
C LEU A 287 -5.04 -15.52 -24.82
N GLY A 288 -5.83 -15.47 -25.89
CA GLY A 288 -7.20 -14.93 -25.88
C GLY A 288 -8.19 -15.64 -24.96
N LEU A 289 -7.84 -16.77 -24.38
CA LEU A 289 -8.73 -17.61 -23.55
C LEU A 289 -8.39 -17.63 -22.03
N ALA A 290 -7.24 -17.15 -21.62
CA ALA A 290 -6.81 -17.22 -20.22
C ALA A 290 -6.85 -15.88 -19.45
N GLY A 291 -7.12 -14.75 -20.12
CA GLY A 291 -6.93 -13.40 -19.59
C GLY A 291 -8.08 -12.80 -18.77
N ALA A 292 -9.20 -13.46 -18.64
CA ALA A 292 -10.40 -12.87 -18.00
C ALA A 292 -10.42 -12.90 -16.46
N LEU A 293 -9.41 -13.48 -15.80
CA LEU A 293 -9.37 -13.66 -14.34
C LEU A 293 -8.21 -12.96 -13.64
N GLY A 294 -7.51 -12.04 -14.31
CA GLY A 294 -6.43 -11.25 -13.73
C GLY A 294 -6.93 -10.25 -12.68
N GLY A 295 -6.72 -10.56 -11.42
CA GLY A 295 -7.13 -9.73 -10.30
C GLY A 295 -6.50 -8.34 -10.30
N VAL A 296 -7.30 -7.33 -10.03
CA VAL A 296 -6.85 -5.96 -9.72
C VAL A 296 -5.98 -6.01 -8.46
N VAL A 297 -4.68 -5.92 -8.61
CA VAL A 297 -3.76 -5.76 -7.48
C VAL A 297 -3.87 -4.32 -7.00
N GLY A 298 -4.73 -4.08 -6.01
CA GLY A 298 -4.85 -2.77 -5.37
C GLY A 298 -3.57 -2.44 -4.63
N GLY A 299 -2.97 -1.31 -4.94
CA GLY A 299 -1.79 -0.81 -4.27
C GLY A 299 -2.03 -0.60 -2.78
N ALA A 300 -1.14 -1.12 -1.95
CA ALA A 300 -1.09 -0.75 -0.56
C ALA A 300 -0.50 0.65 -0.45
N PHE A 301 -1.15 1.52 0.32
CA PHE A 301 -0.55 2.77 0.76
C PHE A 301 0.56 2.44 1.76
N VAL A 302 1.78 2.35 1.31
CA VAL A 302 2.95 2.20 2.18
C VAL A 302 3.77 3.48 2.06
N GLY A 303 3.69 4.32 3.08
CA GLY A 303 4.48 5.55 3.15
C GLY A 303 4.18 6.58 2.05
N SER A 304 5.16 7.41 1.72
CA SER A 304 5.09 8.45 0.68
C SER A 304 5.16 7.91 -0.77
N SER A 305 5.29 6.61 -0.96
CA SER A 305 5.33 5.98 -2.28
C SER A 305 4.19 4.97 -2.43
N SER A 306 3.12 5.39 -3.10
CA SER A 306 2.02 4.51 -3.48
C SER A 306 2.30 3.94 -4.87
N TYR A 307 2.54 2.63 -4.95
CA TYR A 307 2.57 1.94 -6.24
C TYR A 307 1.15 1.54 -6.62
N TYR A 308 0.58 2.23 -7.57
CA TYR A 308 -0.63 1.79 -8.25
C TYR A 308 -0.22 1.14 -9.57
N VAL A 309 -0.43 -0.16 -9.70
CA VAL A 309 -0.27 -0.87 -10.97
C VAL A 309 -1.66 -1.14 -11.50
N PRO A 310 -2.16 -0.37 -12.46
CA PRO A 310 -3.38 -0.72 -13.16
C PRO A 310 -3.17 -2.01 -13.96
N TYR A 311 -4.27 -2.64 -14.33
CA TYR A 311 -4.26 -3.81 -15.21
C TYR A 311 -3.49 -3.51 -16.50
N VAL A 312 -2.51 -4.34 -16.81
CA VAL A 312 -1.75 -4.29 -18.06
C VAL A 312 -2.21 -5.44 -18.96
N GLY A 313 -2.56 -5.15 -20.19
CA GLY A 313 -2.97 -6.15 -21.18
C GLY A 313 -1.88 -7.21 -21.39
N SER A 314 -2.26 -8.47 -21.57
CA SER A 314 -1.34 -9.60 -21.71
C SER A 314 -0.40 -9.51 -22.93
N SER A 315 -0.81 -8.77 -23.97
CA SER A 315 0.01 -8.49 -25.16
C SER A 315 0.97 -7.30 -25.00
N ILE A 316 0.84 -6.53 -23.93
CA ILE A 316 1.64 -5.33 -23.73
C ILE A 316 2.97 -5.68 -23.05
N VAL A 317 4.07 -5.21 -23.63
CA VAL A 317 5.39 -5.14 -22.99
C VAL A 317 5.61 -3.71 -22.52
N SER A 318 5.65 -3.52 -21.21
CA SER A 318 5.80 -2.22 -20.53
C SER A 318 7.07 -2.17 -19.68
N GLY A 319 7.31 -1.03 -19.04
CA GLY A 319 8.47 -0.86 -18.16
C GLY A 319 9.76 -0.59 -18.90
N LEU A 320 9.70 -0.16 -20.16
CA LEU A 320 10.87 0.21 -20.98
C LEU A 320 11.31 1.65 -20.65
N SER A 321 11.56 1.91 -19.40
CA SER A 321 11.93 3.23 -18.87
C SER A 321 12.75 3.09 -17.60
N SER A 322 13.46 4.18 -17.25
CA SER A 322 14.08 4.29 -15.93
C SER A 322 13.10 4.79 -14.88
N ASP A 323 13.52 4.76 -13.61
CA ASP A 323 12.97 5.65 -12.59
C ASP A 323 13.33 7.10 -12.91
N ILE A 324 12.58 8.03 -12.35
CA ILE A 324 12.88 9.45 -12.46
C ILE A 324 13.88 9.79 -11.36
N LEU A 325 15.11 10.12 -11.74
CA LEU A 325 16.11 10.61 -10.83
C LEU A 325 15.96 12.14 -10.71
N TYR A 326 15.81 12.64 -9.49
CA TYR A 326 15.84 14.07 -9.21
C TYR A 326 17.13 14.43 -8.49
N ARG A 327 17.91 15.35 -9.06
CA ARG A 327 19.19 15.82 -8.53
C ARG A 327 19.43 17.27 -8.96
N ASP A 328 19.86 18.11 -8.04
CA ASP A 328 20.28 19.50 -8.29
C ASP A 328 19.24 20.32 -9.06
N GLY A 329 17.95 20.18 -8.69
CA GLY A 329 16.86 20.90 -9.37
C GLY A 329 16.52 20.37 -10.76
N ARG A 330 17.06 19.23 -11.17
CA ARG A 330 16.87 18.62 -12.48
C ARG A 330 16.27 17.22 -12.38
N TYR A 331 15.49 16.83 -13.38
CA TYR A 331 14.97 15.48 -13.55
C TYR A 331 15.71 14.76 -14.65
N TYR A 332 16.11 13.53 -14.39
CA TYR A 332 16.69 12.63 -15.38
C TYR A 332 15.77 11.42 -15.53
N VAL A 333 15.44 11.08 -16.76
CA VAL A 333 14.59 9.93 -17.08
C VAL A 333 14.94 9.38 -18.45
N SER A 334 14.97 8.06 -18.58
CA SER A 334 15.10 7.40 -19.87
C SER A 334 13.81 6.70 -20.25
N ASP A 335 13.56 6.67 -21.55
CA ASP A 335 12.66 5.73 -22.19
C ASP A 335 13.47 4.76 -23.09
N ARG A 336 12.78 4.00 -23.95
CA ARG A 336 13.41 3.03 -24.84
C ARG A 336 14.38 3.65 -25.84
N ASP A 337 14.17 4.90 -26.23
CA ASP A 337 14.87 5.55 -27.35
C ASP A 337 15.73 6.75 -26.91
N SER A 338 15.52 7.28 -25.70
CA SER A 338 16.22 8.49 -25.27
C SER A 338 16.42 8.58 -23.75
N LEU A 339 17.49 9.27 -23.37
CA LEU A 339 17.73 9.80 -22.03
C LEU A 339 17.53 11.31 -22.07
N ARG A 340 16.81 11.86 -21.07
CA ARG A 340 16.43 13.28 -21.00
C ARG A 340 16.82 13.88 -19.68
N CYS A 341 17.22 15.14 -19.74
CA CYS A 341 17.32 16.02 -18.59
C CYS A 341 16.30 17.13 -18.72
N LEU A 342 15.57 17.38 -17.63
CA LEU A 342 14.55 18.42 -17.53
C LEU A 342 14.88 19.34 -16.35
N ASP A 343 14.49 20.62 -16.44
CA ASP A 343 14.60 21.55 -15.33
C ASP A 343 13.54 21.30 -14.24
N ALA A 344 13.54 22.09 -13.18
CA ALA A 344 12.58 22.01 -12.08
C ALA A 344 11.13 22.22 -12.54
N ASP A 345 10.92 22.95 -13.62
CA ASP A 345 9.62 23.15 -14.25
C ASP A 345 9.26 22.04 -15.25
N ALA A 346 10.05 20.97 -15.32
CA ALA A 346 9.93 19.89 -16.31
C ALA A 346 10.02 20.39 -17.77
N ARG A 347 10.84 21.43 -18.06
CA ARG A 347 11.23 21.79 -19.43
C ARG A 347 12.46 21.02 -19.83
N THR A 348 12.51 20.58 -21.09
CA THR A 348 13.66 19.84 -21.59
C THR A 348 14.89 20.73 -21.66
N LEU A 349 15.97 20.34 -20.98
CA LEU A 349 17.28 20.96 -21.06
C LEU A 349 18.11 20.31 -22.17
N TRP A 350 18.12 18.97 -22.19
CA TRP A 350 18.77 18.21 -23.27
C TRP A 350 18.11 16.83 -23.44
N VAL A 351 18.28 16.25 -24.61
CA VAL A 351 17.89 14.88 -24.97
C VAL A 351 19.05 14.17 -25.61
N ARG A 352 19.34 12.96 -25.15
CA ARG A 352 20.35 12.09 -25.75
C ARG A 352 19.68 10.84 -26.32
N GLY A 353 19.85 10.59 -27.62
CA GLY A 353 19.42 9.33 -28.26
C GLY A 353 20.17 8.13 -27.69
N LEU A 354 19.45 7.05 -27.44
CA LEU A 354 19.98 5.76 -27.02
C LEU A 354 19.95 4.77 -28.19
N PRO A 355 20.71 3.67 -28.12
CA PRO A 355 20.74 2.69 -29.22
C PRO A 355 19.32 2.14 -29.50
N PRO A 356 18.82 2.20 -30.75
CA PRO A 356 17.44 1.83 -31.08
C PRO A 356 17.10 0.40 -30.69
N LYS A 357 15.94 0.19 -30.05
CA LYS A 357 15.41 -1.12 -29.62
C LYS A 357 16.32 -1.90 -28.64
N MET A 358 17.33 -1.24 -28.05
CA MET A 358 18.26 -1.88 -27.11
C MET A 358 17.89 -1.65 -25.65
N VAL A 359 17.11 -0.61 -25.34
CA VAL A 359 16.79 -0.23 -23.96
C VAL A 359 15.52 -0.93 -23.48
N GLY A 360 15.66 -1.68 -22.42
CA GLY A 360 14.58 -2.24 -21.61
C GLY A 360 14.30 -1.39 -20.37
N ARG A 361 13.99 -2.05 -19.26
CA ARG A 361 13.99 -1.42 -17.95
C ARG A 361 15.39 -0.92 -17.63
N ALA A 362 15.47 0.25 -17.00
CA ALA A 362 16.74 0.83 -16.60
C ALA A 362 16.66 1.45 -15.21
N ASP A 363 17.81 1.61 -14.56
CA ASP A 363 17.98 2.43 -13.38
C ASP A 363 18.99 3.55 -13.68
N LEU A 364 18.74 4.72 -13.08
CA LEU A 364 19.63 5.87 -13.14
C LEU A 364 20.22 6.11 -11.75
N PHE A 365 21.54 6.29 -11.71
CA PHE A 365 22.29 6.57 -10.51
C PHE A 365 23.13 7.85 -10.68
N GLY A 366 23.51 8.44 -9.59
CA GLY A 366 24.41 9.59 -9.53
C GLY A 366 23.96 10.56 -8.45
N THR A 367 24.70 10.61 -7.37
CA THR A 367 24.56 11.63 -6.31
C THR A 367 25.44 12.82 -6.63
N GLU A 368 26.66 12.57 -7.10
CA GLU A 368 27.66 13.55 -7.54
C GLU A 368 28.36 13.03 -8.81
N GLY A 369 28.84 13.94 -9.66
CA GLY A 369 29.56 13.57 -10.87
C GLY A 369 28.67 13.10 -12.04
N PRO A 370 29.13 12.15 -12.88
CA PRO A 370 28.40 11.71 -14.05
C PRO A 370 27.10 10.97 -13.71
N LEU A 371 26.14 11.07 -14.61
CA LEU A 371 24.91 10.30 -14.57
C LEU A 371 25.17 8.88 -15.10
N LEU A 372 24.91 7.87 -14.29
CA LEU A 372 25.07 6.47 -14.67
C LEU A 372 23.71 5.85 -15.02
N MET A 373 23.66 5.12 -16.13
CA MET A 373 22.51 4.35 -16.58
C MET A 373 22.85 2.86 -16.65
N VAL A 374 22.08 2.04 -15.96
CA VAL A 374 22.14 0.58 -16.06
C VAL A 374 20.90 0.09 -16.79
N ASN A 375 21.07 -0.47 -17.98
CA ASN A 375 20.01 -1.08 -18.76
C ASN A 375 19.92 -2.56 -18.51
N TYR A 376 18.80 -3.02 -17.99
CA TYR A 376 18.56 -4.42 -17.59
C TYR A 376 18.23 -5.35 -18.77
N ALA A 377 17.95 -4.82 -19.95
CA ALA A 377 17.57 -5.57 -21.14
C ALA A 377 16.30 -6.43 -21.00
N PHE A 378 15.33 -6.00 -20.20
CA PHE A 378 14.01 -6.64 -20.16
C PHE A 378 12.88 -5.62 -20.02
N GLY A 379 11.68 -6.04 -20.39
CA GLY A 379 10.41 -5.39 -20.09
C GLY A 379 9.48 -6.36 -19.38
N LEU A 380 8.29 -5.87 -18.96
CA LEU A 380 7.28 -6.67 -18.28
C LEU A 380 6.09 -6.91 -19.23
N ARG A 381 5.91 -8.14 -19.68
CA ARG A 381 4.72 -8.54 -20.45
C ARG A 381 3.54 -8.76 -19.50
N GLY A 382 2.41 -8.14 -19.81
CA GLY A 382 1.23 -8.20 -18.95
C GLY A 382 1.46 -7.66 -17.54
N GLY A 383 2.49 -6.81 -17.35
CA GLY A 383 2.84 -6.23 -16.05
C GLY A 383 3.55 -7.16 -15.07
N ALA A 384 3.73 -8.44 -15.40
CA ALA A 384 4.29 -9.44 -14.48
C ALA A 384 5.44 -10.28 -15.08
N ASN A 385 5.29 -10.75 -16.31
CA ASN A 385 6.24 -11.68 -16.90
C ASN A 385 7.40 -10.95 -17.56
N MET A 386 8.62 -11.27 -17.17
CA MET A 386 9.81 -10.68 -17.79
C MET A 386 9.95 -11.14 -19.25
N LYS A 387 10.18 -10.18 -20.15
CA LYS A 387 10.51 -10.40 -21.56
C LYS A 387 11.83 -9.71 -21.87
N THR A 388 12.78 -10.42 -22.46
CA THR A 388 14.05 -9.84 -22.94
C THR A 388 13.80 -8.78 -24.01
N VAL A 389 14.40 -7.60 -23.83
CA VAL A 389 14.35 -6.46 -24.74
C VAL A 389 15.76 -5.88 -24.86
N GLY A 390 16.34 -5.96 -26.06
CA GLY A 390 17.67 -5.44 -26.33
C GLY A 390 18.82 -6.23 -25.70
N LYS A 391 19.87 -5.53 -25.33
CA LYS A 391 21.08 -6.07 -24.67
C LYS A 391 21.40 -5.27 -23.42
N PRO A 392 21.88 -5.91 -22.35
CA PRO A 392 22.28 -5.21 -21.15
C PRO A 392 23.51 -4.33 -21.41
N PHE A 393 23.49 -3.12 -20.91
CA PHE A 393 24.61 -2.20 -20.97
C PHE A 393 24.65 -1.32 -19.73
N ILE A 394 25.82 -0.76 -19.48
CA ILE A 394 26.05 0.33 -18.56
C ILE A 394 26.63 1.51 -19.32
N ALA A 395 26.10 2.68 -19.07
CA ALA A 395 26.56 3.91 -19.74
C ALA A 395 26.66 5.06 -18.73
N SER A 396 27.65 5.90 -18.92
CA SER A 396 27.82 7.11 -18.12
C SER A 396 27.73 8.33 -19.02
N PHE A 397 27.07 9.37 -18.50
CA PHE A 397 26.80 10.60 -19.22
C PHE A 397 27.21 11.81 -18.38
N ASP A 398 27.73 12.84 -19.01
CA ASP A 398 27.85 14.13 -18.37
C ASP A 398 26.46 14.68 -18.02
N ALA A 399 26.20 14.92 -16.75
CA ALA A 399 24.87 15.29 -16.28
C ALA A 399 24.39 16.67 -16.75
N ALA A 400 25.34 17.58 -17.07
CA ALA A 400 25.01 18.93 -17.52
C ALA A 400 24.65 18.97 -19.01
N THR A 401 25.33 18.18 -19.83
CA THR A 401 25.24 18.25 -21.29
C THR A 401 24.62 17.02 -21.95
N GLY A 402 24.50 15.91 -21.24
CA GLY A 402 24.08 14.62 -21.79
C GLY A 402 25.10 13.94 -22.69
N LYS A 403 26.35 14.47 -22.75
CA LYS A 403 27.41 13.85 -23.54
C LYS A 403 27.77 12.49 -22.96
N THR A 404 27.82 11.46 -23.79
CA THR A 404 28.25 10.12 -23.37
C THR A 404 29.73 10.15 -22.98
N VAL A 405 30.02 9.71 -21.76
CA VAL A 405 31.39 9.56 -21.22
C VAL A 405 31.90 8.15 -21.52
N CYS A 406 31.12 7.13 -21.18
CA CYS A 406 31.42 5.76 -21.58
C CYS A 406 30.12 4.99 -21.90
N PHE A 407 30.26 3.89 -22.66
CA PHE A 407 29.16 3.03 -23.04
C PHE A 407 29.68 1.60 -23.25
N ASN A 408 29.23 0.67 -22.39
CA ASN A 408 29.70 -0.71 -22.38
C ASN A 408 28.54 -1.68 -22.49
N TYR A 409 28.50 -2.49 -23.55
CA TYR A 409 27.65 -3.69 -23.56
C TYR A 409 28.27 -4.77 -22.67
N LEU A 410 27.47 -5.34 -21.80
CA LEU A 410 27.96 -6.22 -20.72
C LEU A 410 28.10 -7.67 -21.13
N THR A 411 27.35 -8.13 -22.14
CA THR A 411 27.41 -9.51 -22.62
C THR A 411 27.17 -9.60 -24.12
N ALA A 412 27.77 -10.58 -24.78
CA ALA A 412 27.45 -10.96 -26.14
C ALA A 412 26.19 -11.80 -26.27
N LYS A 413 25.74 -12.45 -25.16
CA LYS A 413 24.58 -13.33 -25.09
C LYS A 413 23.35 -12.59 -24.51
N LYS A 414 22.19 -13.26 -24.55
CA LYS A 414 20.91 -12.76 -24.04
C LYS A 414 20.82 -12.70 -22.49
N ASN A 415 21.94 -12.68 -21.79
CA ASN A 415 21.95 -12.55 -20.33
C ASN A 415 21.42 -11.17 -19.96
N ARG A 416 20.46 -11.12 -19.06
CA ARG A 416 19.85 -9.90 -18.55
C ARG A 416 20.43 -9.57 -17.17
N ILE A 417 20.43 -8.30 -16.85
CA ILE A 417 20.65 -7.89 -15.46
C ILE A 417 19.35 -8.13 -14.70
N VAL A 418 19.43 -8.81 -13.59
CA VAL A 418 18.28 -9.09 -12.70
C VAL A 418 18.12 -7.96 -11.67
N LYS A 419 19.24 -7.47 -11.14
CA LYS A 419 19.31 -6.43 -10.13
C LYS A 419 20.60 -5.65 -10.25
N SER A 420 20.58 -4.38 -9.82
CA SER A 420 21.76 -3.60 -9.55
C SER A 420 21.70 -2.96 -8.16
N ALA A 421 22.86 -2.66 -7.61
CA ALA A 421 23.00 -1.90 -6.38
C ALA A 421 24.16 -0.93 -6.53
N CYS A 422 23.98 0.31 -6.08
CA CYS A 422 24.96 1.37 -6.18
C CYS A 422 25.43 1.75 -4.78
N SER A 423 26.74 1.87 -4.62
CA SER A 423 27.41 2.52 -3.49
C SER A 423 27.88 3.93 -3.88
N ALA A 424 28.69 4.58 -3.05
CA ALA A 424 29.22 5.91 -3.35
C ALA A 424 30.14 5.89 -4.58
N ASN A 425 30.96 4.85 -4.77
CA ASN A 425 31.96 4.79 -5.84
C ASN A 425 31.87 3.57 -6.76
N ALA A 426 30.88 2.67 -6.56
CA ALA A 426 30.76 1.45 -7.37
C ALA A 426 29.31 1.07 -7.63
N VAL A 427 29.07 0.40 -8.77
CA VAL A 427 27.83 -0.28 -9.09
C VAL A 427 28.11 -1.77 -9.21
N TYR A 428 27.30 -2.55 -8.50
CA TYR A 428 27.27 -4.00 -8.60
C TYR A 428 26.07 -4.42 -9.45
N LEU A 429 26.28 -5.43 -10.27
CA LEU A 429 25.31 -5.96 -11.21
C LEU A 429 25.12 -7.44 -10.94
N MET A 430 23.88 -7.89 -10.84
CA MET A 430 23.53 -9.30 -10.73
C MET A 430 22.86 -9.74 -12.02
N PHE A 431 23.43 -10.76 -12.66
CA PHE A 431 22.87 -11.48 -13.80
C PHE A 431 22.22 -12.79 -13.30
N ASP A 432 21.60 -13.54 -14.20
CA ASP A 432 21.06 -14.85 -13.86
C ASP A 432 22.18 -15.85 -13.41
N ASP A 433 23.40 -15.71 -13.95
CA ASP A 433 24.52 -16.65 -13.80
C ASP A 433 25.90 -15.97 -13.59
N ALA A 434 25.91 -14.68 -13.25
CA ALA A 434 27.14 -13.94 -13.06
C ALA A 434 26.94 -12.74 -12.13
N LEU A 435 28.02 -12.22 -11.58
CA LEU A 435 28.09 -10.93 -10.92
C LEU A 435 29.00 -9.99 -11.69
N GLY A 436 28.66 -8.71 -11.70
CA GLY A 436 29.47 -7.66 -12.30
C GLY A 436 29.71 -6.49 -11.34
N ARG A 437 30.83 -5.77 -11.54
CA ARG A 437 31.13 -4.54 -10.82
C ARG A 437 31.77 -3.51 -11.77
N MET A 438 31.39 -2.27 -11.56
CA MET A 438 32.04 -1.12 -12.20
C MET A 438 32.27 -0.04 -11.15
N GLY A 439 33.49 0.47 -11.04
CA GLY A 439 33.76 1.71 -10.33
C GLY A 439 33.15 2.89 -11.09
N LEU A 440 32.57 3.87 -10.39
CA LEU A 440 31.92 5.02 -11.05
C LEU A 440 32.88 5.91 -11.86
N ARG A 441 34.17 5.83 -11.58
CA ARG A 441 35.23 6.52 -12.30
C ARG A 441 35.88 5.64 -13.37
N ASP A 442 35.58 4.35 -13.38
CA ASP A 442 36.13 3.39 -14.30
C ASP A 442 35.28 3.33 -15.58
N SER A 443 35.90 2.96 -16.68
CA SER A 443 35.20 2.72 -17.94
C SER A 443 35.00 1.22 -18.22
N VAL A 444 35.48 0.35 -17.35
CA VAL A 444 35.47 -1.11 -17.53
C VAL A 444 34.58 -1.76 -16.49
N VAL A 445 33.84 -2.76 -16.91
CA VAL A 445 33.00 -3.61 -16.03
C VAL A 445 33.70 -4.97 -15.90
N ASP A 446 34.03 -5.32 -14.66
CA ASP A 446 34.43 -6.68 -14.32
C ASP A 446 33.21 -7.56 -14.22
N VAL A 447 33.24 -8.74 -14.84
CA VAL A 447 32.16 -9.74 -14.76
C VAL A 447 32.75 -11.09 -14.44
N GLN A 448 32.27 -11.70 -13.35
CA GLN A 448 32.67 -13.04 -12.91
C GLN A 448 31.50 -14.00 -12.97
N PRO A 449 31.68 -15.20 -13.55
CA PRO A 449 30.64 -16.22 -13.57
C PRO A 449 30.33 -16.71 -12.14
N TRP A 450 29.05 -16.97 -11.89
CA TRP A 450 28.55 -17.52 -10.62
C TRP A 450 28.41 -19.02 -10.70
N ASN A 451 28.91 -19.73 -9.68
CA ASN A 451 28.82 -21.18 -9.64
C ASN A 451 27.47 -21.65 -9.07
N SER A 452 26.42 -21.56 -9.86
CA SER A 452 25.06 -21.92 -9.41
C SER A 452 24.87 -23.40 -9.02
N LYS A 453 25.81 -24.29 -9.40
CA LYS A 453 25.76 -25.70 -8.97
C LYS A 453 26.24 -25.88 -7.54
N ALA A 454 27.27 -25.14 -7.13
CA ALA A 454 27.82 -25.21 -5.78
C ALA A 454 27.06 -24.30 -4.80
N ASP A 455 26.71 -23.07 -5.23
CA ASP A 455 26.30 -22.00 -4.36
C ASP A 455 24.79 -21.69 -4.46
N GLY A 456 24.05 -22.36 -5.36
CA GLY A 456 22.66 -22.06 -5.68
C GLY A 456 22.52 -20.94 -6.71
N LYS A 457 21.30 -20.73 -7.24
CA LYS A 457 21.01 -19.67 -8.23
C LYS A 457 20.84 -18.33 -7.53
N LEU A 458 21.40 -17.29 -8.12
CA LEU A 458 21.20 -15.91 -7.64
C LEU A 458 19.72 -15.51 -7.75
N VAL A 459 19.12 -15.06 -6.64
CA VAL A 459 17.72 -14.62 -6.59
C VAL A 459 17.56 -13.17 -6.16
N ALA A 460 18.48 -12.63 -5.36
CA ALA A 460 18.43 -11.25 -4.92
C ALA A 460 19.83 -10.65 -4.71
N MET A 461 19.95 -9.37 -4.94
CA MET A 461 21.04 -8.52 -4.46
C MET A 461 20.44 -7.51 -3.49
N LEU A 462 20.99 -7.43 -2.30
CA LEU A 462 20.45 -6.60 -1.24
C LEU A 462 20.99 -5.19 -1.38
N SER A 463 20.09 -4.21 -1.47
CA SER A 463 20.42 -2.78 -1.52
C SER A 463 20.34 -2.11 -0.15
N ASP A 464 19.57 -2.69 0.77
CA ASP A 464 19.35 -2.16 2.10
C ASP A 464 20.28 -2.85 3.12
N THR A 465 20.59 -2.17 4.21
CA THR A 465 21.31 -2.78 5.32
C THR A 465 20.46 -3.88 5.94
N ILE A 466 21.04 -5.06 6.04
CA ILE A 466 20.53 -6.17 6.84
C ILE A 466 21.51 -6.47 7.97
N TYR A 467 21.10 -7.30 8.91
CA TYR A 467 21.99 -7.77 9.97
C TYR A 467 22.04 -9.29 9.92
N THR A 468 23.22 -9.85 10.13
CA THR A 468 23.43 -11.30 10.29
C THR A 468 23.85 -11.60 11.71
N PHE A 469 23.29 -12.66 12.28
CA PHE A 469 23.63 -13.14 13.60
C PHE A 469 24.87 -14.02 13.55
N ARG A 470 25.84 -13.73 14.40
CA ARG A 470 27.02 -14.55 14.58
C ARG A 470 26.91 -15.29 15.92
N GLU A 471 26.85 -16.62 15.87
CA GLU A 471 26.70 -17.45 17.07
C GLU A 471 27.90 -17.38 18.02
N SER A 472 29.12 -17.17 17.48
CA SER A 472 30.36 -17.17 18.26
C SER A 472 30.43 -16.07 19.32
N ASP A 473 29.85 -14.90 19.05
CA ASP A 473 29.92 -13.74 19.93
C ASP A 473 28.55 -13.15 20.26
N GLN A 474 27.46 -13.81 19.79
CA GLN A 474 26.07 -13.37 20.00
C GLN A 474 25.80 -11.97 19.44
N THR A 475 26.55 -11.52 18.44
CA THR A 475 26.43 -10.20 17.85
C THR A 475 25.68 -10.19 16.53
N LEU A 476 25.10 -9.04 16.20
CA LEU A 476 24.48 -8.78 14.91
C LEU A 476 25.41 -7.92 14.05
N THR A 477 25.95 -8.50 12.99
CA THR A 477 26.84 -7.78 12.07
C THR A 477 26.04 -7.09 10.97
N PRO A 478 26.16 -5.76 10.78
CA PRO A 478 25.51 -5.06 9.70
C PRO A 478 26.14 -5.40 8.35
N LEU A 479 25.33 -5.85 7.40
CA LEU A 479 25.72 -6.07 6.02
C LEU A 479 24.99 -5.09 5.09
N CYS A 480 25.73 -4.38 4.29
CA CYS A 480 25.21 -3.47 3.27
C CYS A 480 26.12 -3.45 2.06
N VAL A 481 25.59 -2.99 0.95
CA VAL A 481 26.42 -2.67 -0.23
C VAL A 481 27.34 -1.50 0.10
N SER A 482 28.59 -1.62 -0.24
CA SER A 482 29.62 -0.58 -0.10
C SER A 482 30.52 -0.58 -1.33
N ASP A 483 31.51 0.30 -1.37
CA ASP A 483 32.47 0.37 -2.47
C ASP A 483 33.32 -0.90 -2.63
N HIS A 484 33.44 -1.68 -1.55
CA HIS A 484 34.30 -2.87 -1.46
C HIS A 484 33.54 -4.18 -1.33
N ARG A 485 32.21 -4.14 -1.22
CA ARG A 485 31.41 -5.38 -1.10
C ARG A 485 29.96 -5.21 -1.51
N CYS A 486 29.37 -6.29 -1.99
CA CYS A 486 27.92 -6.44 -2.12
C CYS A 486 27.43 -7.72 -1.43
N VAL A 487 26.14 -7.82 -1.25
CA VAL A 487 25.48 -8.95 -0.60
C VAL A 487 24.45 -9.55 -1.54
N VAL A 488 24.59 -10.84 -1.83
CA VAL A 488 23.67 -11.57 -2.72
C VAL A 488 23.03 -12.74 -2.00
N MET A 489 21.83 -13.11 -2.42
CA MET A 489 21.08 -14.26 -1.88
C MET A 489 20.79 -15.26 -3.00
N THR A 490 20.81 -16.55 -2.68
CA THR A 490 20.52 -17.63 -3.61
C THR A 490 19.20 -18.35 -3.29
N ASP A 491 18.73 -19.19 -4.23
CA ASP A 491 17.53 -20.02 -4.10
C ASP A 491 17.68 -21.16 -3.05
N GLN A 492 18.90 -21.41 -2.57
CA GLN A 492 19.18 -22.30 -1.46
C GLN A 492 19.09 -21.61 -0.09
N GLU A 493 18.54 -20.40 -0.05
CA GLU A 493 18.43 -19.59 1.17
C GLU A 493 19.78 -19.30 1.83
N LYS A 494 20.85 -19.15 1.02
CA LYS A 494 22.17 -18.72 1.47
C LYS A 494 22.43 -17.27 1.09
N LEU A 495 23.15 -16.59 1.95
CA LEU A 495 23.66 -15.24 1.75
C LEU A 495 25.16 -15.29 1.55
N PHE A 496 25.65 -14.55 0.56
CA PHE A 496 27.08 -14.43 0.30
C PHE A 496 27.47 -12.94 0.29
N VAL A 497 28.53 -12.64 1.02
CA VAL A 497 29.24 -11.37 0.93
C VAL A 497 30.33 -11.51 -0.12
N VAL A 498 30.31 -10.65 -1.10
CA VAL A 498 31.21 -10.65 -2.25
C VAL A 498 32.03 -9.37 -2.21
N ASP A 499 33.35 -9.48 -2.34
CA ASP A 499 34.28 -8.36 -2.32
C ASP A 499 34.28 -7.55 -3.63
N ASP A 500 35.15 -6.54 -3.73
CA ASP A 500 35.31 -5.70 -4.90
C ASP A 500 35.97 -6.40 -6.10
N ARG A 501 36.52 -7.60 -5.92
CA ARG A 501 37.01 -8.50 -6.96
C ARG A 501 36.01 -9.58 -7.35
N LEU A 502 34.79 -9.46 -6.86
CA LEU A 502 33.67 -10.39 -7.09
C LEU A 502 33.95 -11.81 -6.55
N LYS A 503 34.77 -11.94 -5.48
CA LYS A 503 35.02 -13.19 -4.78
C LYS A 503 34.17 -13.26 -3.53
N ILE A 504 33.65 -14.48 -3.25
CA ILE A 504 32.95 -14.74 -1.99
C ILE A 504 33.98 -14.66 -0.85
N VAL A 505 33.72 -13.81 0.12
CA VAL A 505 34.55 -13.62 1.32
C VAL A 505 33.89 -14.13 2.58
N GLU A 506 32.55 -14.14 2.62
CA GLU A 506 31.78 -14.66 3.74
C GLU A 506 30.47 -15.29 3.22
N ASP A 507 29.94 -16.27 3.93
CA ASP A 507 28.61 -16.83 3.67
C ASP A 507 27.83 -17.01 4.96
N TYR A 508 26.49 -16.93 4.83
CA TYR A 508 25.55 -17.04 5.94
C TYR A 508 24.33 -17.84 5.50
N ALA A 509 23.80 -18.66 6.40
CA ALA A 509 22.49 -19.26 6.20
C ALA A 509 21.38 -18.18 6.29
N ALA A 510 20.33 -18.29 5.48
CA ALA A 510 19.25 -17.29 5.46
C ALA A 510 18.45 -17.23 6.76
N ASP A 511 18.52 -18.28 7.58
CA ASP A 511 17.92 -18.32 8.91
C ASP A 511 18.67 -17.48 9.96
N HIS A 512 19.77 -16.83 9.59
CA HIS A 512 20.52 -15.88 10.43
C HIS A 512 20.34 -14.42 9.98
N ILE A 513 19.35 -14.11 9.15
CA ILE A 513 19.15 -12.76 8.60
C ILE A 513 18.08 -12.00 9.34
N TYR A 514 18.42 -10.79 9.79
CA TYR A 514 17.50 -9.84 10.35
C TYR A 514 17.26 -8.67 9.38
N ARG A 515 16.00 -8.41 9.08
CA ARG A 515 15.57 -7.27 8.24
C ARG A 515 15.18 -6.09 9.12
N VAL A 516 15.60 -4.91 8.72
CA VAL A 516 15.19 -3.68 9.39
C VAL A 516 13.73 -3.38 9.10
N LEU A 517 12.93 -3.22 10.15
CA LEU A 517 11.52 -2.81 10.08
C LEU A 517 11.36 -1.29 10.19
N CYS A 518 12.10 -0.66 11.11
CA CYS A 518 12.15 0.79 11.25
C CYS A 518 13.45 1.22 11.95
N ARG A 519 13.76 2.52 11.86
CA ARG A 519 14.97 3.12 12.45
C ARG A 519 14.63 4.43 13.15
N TRP A 520 15.32 4.71 14.25
CA TRP A 520 15.29 5.99 14.95
C TRP A 520 16.63 6.26 15.63
N GLY A 521 17.13 7.49 15.56
CA GLY A 521 18.43 7.85 16.12
C GLY A 521 19.53 6.88 15.70
N ASP A 522 20.18 6.26 16.69
CA ASP A 522 21.19 5.22 16.50
C ASP A 522 20.64 3.78 16.63
N CYS A 523 19.32 3.62 16.69
CA CYS A 523 18.68 2.34 16.90
C CYS A 523 17.89 1.87 15.67
N ALA A 524 17.65 0.56 15.62
CA ALA A 524 16.76 -0.09 14.65
C ALA A 524 15.95 -1.21 15.32
N LEU A 525 14.72 -1.37 14.88
CA LEU A 525 13.94 -2.58 15.12
C LEU A 525 14.15 -3.52 13.94
N VAL A 526 14.61 -4.71 14.22
CA VAL A 526 14.90 -5.75 13.23
C VAL A 526 14.04 -6.98 13.47
N ASN A 527 13.69 -7.68 12.39
CA ASN A 527 12.92 -8.92 12.41
C ASN A 527 13.75 -10.05 11.81
N PHE A 528 13.78 -11.17 12.49
CA PHE A 528 14.39 -12.37 12.00
C PHE A 528 13.53 -13.07 10.96
N ASN A 529 14.10 -13.37 9.79
CA ASN A 529 13.35 -13.85 8.64
C ASN A 529 12.86 -15.31 8.76
N GLY A 530 13.41 -16.10 9.67
CA GLY A 530 13.13 -17.54 9.79
C GLY A 530 12.23 -17.94 10.96
N ARG A 531 12.09 -17.12 11.99
CA ARG A 531 11.30 -17.43 13.20
C ARG A 531 10.24 -16.37 13.46
N LYS A 532 8.97 -16.75 13.41
CA LYS A 532 7.88 -15.84 13.79
C LYS A 532 8.12 -15.32 15.19
N GLY A 533 8.14 -13.99 15.33
CA GLY A 533 8.20 -13.33 16.62
C GLY A 533 9.60 -13.03 17.14
N ASP A 534 10.65 -13.35 16.42
CA ASP A 534 12.00 -12.97 16.81
C ASP A 534 12.33 -11.56 16.30
N ASN A 535 12.07 -10.57 17.14
CA ASN A 535 12.26 -9.15 16.83
C ASN A 535 13.19 -8.55 17.89
N TRP A 536 14.19 -7.81 17.44
CA TRP A 536 15.15 -7.17 18.31
C TRP A 536 15.22 -5.68 18.08
N ILE A 537 15.42 -4.94 19.16
CA ILE A 537 15.89 -3.56 19.12
C ILE A 537 17.40 -3.60 19.25
N ILE A 538 18.10 -3.01 18.30
CA ILE A 538 19.55 -3.03 18.19
C ILE A 538 20.09 -1.61 17.95
N ARG A 539 21.37 -1.38 18.27
CA ARG A 539 22.11 -0.22 17.74
C ARG A 539 22.46 -0.43 16.27
N LYS A 540 22.75 0.62 15.55
CA LYS A 540 23.25 0.52 14.16
C LYS A 540 24.53 -0.29 14.04
N SER A 541 25.35 -0.34 15.09
CA SER A 541 26.53 -1.19 15.18
C SER A 541 26.22 -2.69 15.19
N GLY A 542 24.96 -3.07 15.49
CA GLY A 542 24.53 -4.46 15.67
C GLY A 542 24.43 -4.90 17.14
N GLU A 543 24.80 -4.06 18.09
CA GLU A 543 24.66 -4.36 19.51
C GLU A 543 23.18 -4.57 19.89
N PRO A 544 22.79 -5.72 20.44
CA PRO A 544 21.42 -5.98 20.86
C PRO A 544 21.11 -5.21 22.15
N LEU A 545 20.03 -4.43 22.10
CA LEU A 545 19.53 -3.66 23.24
C LEU A 545 18.39 -4.38 23.96
N ALA A 546 17.43 -4.92 23.20
CA ALA A 546 16.33 -5.67 23.78
C ALA A 546 15.66 -6.61 22.77
N HIS A 547 15.21 -7.76 23.24
CA HIS A 547 14.36 -8.69 22.50
C HIS A 547 12.89 -8.35 22.73
N ILE A 548 12.12 -8.20 21.66
CA ILE A 548 10.66 -7.98 21.72
C ILE A 548 10.00 -9.31 22.11
N THR A 549 9.37 -9.35 23.26
CA THR A 549 8.74 -10.57 23.81
C THR A 549 7.29 -10.76 23.40
N VAL A 550 6.70 -9.77 22.73
CA VAL A 550 5.32 -9.79 22.27
C VAL A 550 5.22 -10.04 20.76
N PRO A 551 4.20 -10.77 20.25
CA PRO A 551 4.04 -11.00 18.83
C PRO A 551 3.83 -9.67 18.07
N LEU A 552 4.64 -9.40 17.06
CA LEU A 552 4.52 -8.20 16.24
C LEU A 552 3.50 -8.44 15.10
N VAL A 553 2.41 -7.68 15.08
CA VAL A 553 1.39 -7.71 14.02
C VAL A 553 1.58 -6.56 13.04
N SER A 554 1.77 -5.34 13.55
CA SER A 554 1.96 -4.13 12.76
C SER A 554 2.69 -3.09 13.59
N LEU A 555 3.39 -2.19 12.95
CA LEU A 555 4.09 -1.10 13.61
C LEU A 555 4.01 0.20 12.82
N ARG A 556 4.18 1.32 13.53
CA ARG A 556 4.35 2.65 12.94
C ARG A 556 5.23 3.49 13.85
N LEU A 557 6.25 4.06 13.25
CA LEU A 557 7.06 5.08 13.90
C LEU A 557 6.56 6.45 13.43
N MET A 558 6.24 7.32 14.39
CA MET A 558 5.82 8.69 14.16
C MET A 558 6.61 9.59 15.08
N ASP A 559 7.50 10.38 14.53
CA ASP A 559 8.49 11.16 15.26
C ASP A 559 9.23 10.28 16.31
N ASP A 560 9.05 10.57 17.59
CA ASP A 560 9.69 9.86 18.71
C ASP A 560 8.81 8.77 19.34
N THR A 561 7.69 8.42 18.72
CA THR A 561 6.77 7.39 19.24
C THR A 561 6.67 6.21 18.30
N LEU A 562 7.06 5.05 18.77
CA LEU A 562 6.84 3.77 18.11
C LEU A 562 5.52 3.17 18.60
N TYR A 563 4.56 3.08 17.73
CA TYR A 563 3.31 2.34 17.94
C TYR A 563 3.52 0.90 17.48
N LEU A 564 3.31 -0.04 18.40
CA LEU A 564 3.48 -1.47 18.15
C LEU A 564 2.18 -2.20 18.44
N LEU A 565 1.60 -2.82 17.42
CA LEU A 565 0.39 -3.64 17.54
C LEU A 565 0.77 -5.09 17.77
N SER A 566 0.28 -5.66 18.89
CA SER A 566 0.55 -7.04 19.28
C SER A 566 -0.73 -7.73 19.73
N GLY A 567 -1.28 -8.60 18.90
CA GLY A 567 -2.48 -9.35 19.23
C GLY A 567 -3.64 -8.45 19.64
N THR A 568 -3.92 -8.38 20.92
CA THR A 568 -5.00 -7.56 21.51
C THR A 568 -4.49 -6.24 22.11
N ARG A 569 -3.24 -5.84 21.85
CA ARG A 569 -2.61 -4.69 22.49
C ARG A 569 -2.00 -3.73 21.48
N LEU A 570 -2.15 -2.43 21.73
CA LEU A 570 -1.44 -1.36 21.02
C LEU A 570 -0.52 -0.65 22.01
N PHE A 571 0.77 -0.84 21.88
CA PHE A 571 1.80 -0.19 22.69
C PHE A 571 2.15 1.18 22.12
N CYS A 572 2.39 2.15 23.01
CA CYS A 572 2.84 3.51 22.70
C CYS A 572 4.21 3.73 23.35
N ILE A 573 5.26 3.55 22.58
CA ILE A 573 6.65 3.50 23.08
C ILE A 573 7.35 4.79 22.70
N ASN A 574 7.78 5.58 23.69
CA ASN A 574 8.65 6.72 23.43
C ASN A 574 10.07 6.23 23.20
N VAL A 575 10.53 6.32 21.95
CA VAL A 575 11.84 5.77 21.54
C VAL A 575 13.04 6.60 22.04
N LYS A 576 12.83 7.81 22.55
CA LYS A 576 13.90 8.59 23.22
C LYS A 576 14.29 8.03 24.59
N ASN A 577 13.40 7.24 25.19
CA ASN A 577 13.61 6.63 26.49
C ASN A 577 14.24 5.21 26.38
N LEU A 578 14.49 4.75 25.17
CA LEU A 578 15.16 3.50 24.86
C LEU A 578 16.63 3.76 24.56
#